data_21cac4b7059a6b5b5defc188ab2e56c2
#
_entry.id   21cac4b7059a6b5b5defc188ab2e56c2
#
_cell.length_a   1.000
_cell.length_b   1.000
_cell.length_c   1.000
_cell.angle_alpha   90.00
_cell.angle_beta   90.00
_cell.angle_gamma   90.00
#
_symmetry.space_group_name_H-M   'P 1'
#
loop_
_entity.id
_entity.type
_entity.pdbx_description
1 polymer ?
#
loop_
_entity_poly.entity_id
_entity_poly.type
_entity_poly.pdbx_seq_one_letter_code
_entity_poly.pdbx_strand_id
1 'polypeptide(L)'
;FRELRFEVGKLGEDGYLNQKIYLLAEKTIYLNAGLYAYRQREGSSSRSWTEKWMHALVDAMSERITLLASLGYPLDKHLAVYRKMLDSALSNGQASTLSDTNTYKELAAKKVVLSQLTTEKTIDKKAVVLAANYAYVEQVMTTIKSICYHNRSIRFYLINSDFPNEWFKQLNKRLERYDSE
;
A
#
# COMPACT_ATOMS: atom_id res chain seq x y z
N PHE A 1 -18.32 -17.20 9.70
CA PHE A 1 -17.14 -18.01 10.12
C PHE A 1 -17.09 -19.44 9.56
N ARG A 2 -17.99 -19.88 8.67
CA ARG A 2 -17.92 -21.24 8.11
C ARG A 2 -16.65 -21.47 7.28
N GLU A 3 -16.15 -20.44 6.61
CA GLU A 3 -15.02 -20.49 5.66
C GLU A 3 -13.73 -19.87 6.19
N LEU A 4 -13.82 -19.05 7.25
CA LEU A 4 -12.65 -18.42 7.87
C LEU A 4 -12.17 -19.21 9.07
N ARG A 5 -10.87 -19.49 9.12
CA ARG A 5 -10.20 -20.17 10.22
C ARG A 5 -8.91 -19.46 10.59
N PHE A 6 -8.54 -19.52 11.85
CA PHE A 6 -7.20 -19.18 12.28
C PHE A 6 -6.21 -20.20 11.73
N GLU A 7 -5.14 -19.72 11.16
CA GLU A 7 -4.09 -20.60 10.63
C GLU A 7 -3.26 -21.17 11.80
N VAL A 8 -3.16 -22.50 11.84
CA VAL A 8 -2.43 -23.19 12.89
C VAL A 8 -0.94 -22.88 12.81
N GLY A 9 -0.31 -22.52 13.94
CA GLY A 9 1.12 -22.27 14.05
C GLY A 9 1.57 -20.87 13.63
N LYS A 10 0.69 -19.98 13.16
CA LYS A 10 1.02 -18.58 12.95
C LYS A 10 0.97 -17.80 14.27
N LEU A 11 1.96 -16.96 14.49
CA LEU A 11 1.95 -15.98 15.58
C LEU A 11 1.20 -14.72 15.12
N GLY A 12 0.42 -14.08 16.03
CA GLY A 12 -0.38 -12.91 15.67
C GLY A 12 -1.47 -13.26 14.66
N GLU A 13 -2.11 -14.39 14.83
CA GLU A 13 -3.13 -14.97 13.97
C GLU A 13 -4.31 -14.04 13.70
N ASP A 14 -4.62 -13.16 14.64
CA ASP A 14 -5.61 -12.09 14.51
C ASP A 14 -5.23 -11.09 13.43
N GLY A 15 -3.94 -10.78 13.29
CA GLY A 15 -3.40 -9.91 12.24
C GLY A 15 -3.68 -10.42 10.82
N TYR A 16 -3.72 -11.73 10.63
CA TYR A 16 -4.03 -12.36 9.34
C TYR A 16 -5.53 -12.48 9.06
N LEU A 17 -6.34 -12.57 10.10
CA LEU A 17 -7.77 -12.85 9.96
C LEU A 17 -8.64 -11.59 9.95
N ASN A 18 -8.31 -10.59 10.73
CA ASN A 18 -9.16 -9.42 10.96
C ASN A 18 -9.57 -8.71 9.66
N GLN A 19 -8.66 -8.49 8.72
CA GLN A 19 -9.01 -7.84 7.45
C GLN A 19 -9.98 -8.68 6.63
N LYS A 20 -9.85 -10.00 6.66
CA LYS A 20 -10.74 -10.92 5.94
C LYS A 20 -12.16 -10.88 6.53
N ILE A 21 -12.25 -10.79 7.85
CA ILE A 21 -13.54 -10.62 8.56
C ILE A 21 -14.22 -9.31 8.14
N TYR A 22 -13.48 -8.17 8.17
CA TYR A 22 -14.04 -6.88 7.79
C TYR A 22 -14.48 -6.82 6.33
N LEU A 23 -13.76 -7.48 5.42
CA LEU A 23 -14.10 -7.53 3.99
C LEU A 23 -15.36 -8.37 3.72
N LEU A 24 -15.63 -9.38 4.54
CA LEU A 24 -16.79 -10.26 4.40
C LEU A 24 -18.00 -9.81 5.23
N ALA A 25 -17.82 -8.89 6.16
CA ALA A 25 -18.90 -8.41 7.02
C ALA A 25 -19.79 -7.42 6.27
N GLU A 26 -21.07 -7.71 6.14
CA GLU A 26 -22.06 -6.79 5.59
C GLU A 26 -22.26 -5.56 6.50
N LYS A 27 -22.07 -5.73 7.79
CA LYS A 27 -22.25 -4.67 8.79
C LYS A 27 -21.26 -4.83 9.95
N THR A 28 -20.62 -3.74 10.33
CA THR A 28 -19.74 -3.65 11.50
C THR A 28 -20.32 -2.68 12.52
N ILE A 29 -20.32 -3.06 13.80
CA ILE A 29 -20.79 -2.20 14.90
C ILE A 29 -19.62 -2.00 15.87
N TYR A 30 -19.33 -0.75 16.18
CA TYR A 30 -18.41 -0.40 17.25
C TYR A 30 -19.18 -0.29 18.58
N LEU A 31 -18.72 -1.06 19.58
CA LEU A 31 -19.24 -0.98 20.94
C LEU A 31 -18.22 -0.29 21.83
N ASN A 32 -18.59 0.87 22.39
CA ASN A 32 -17.76 1.56 23.36
C ASN A 32 -17.96 0.95 24.77
N ALA A 33 -17.61 -0.32 24.92
CA ALA A 33 -17.72 -1.05 26.16
C ALA A 33 -16.54 -2.01 26.32
N GLY A 34 -15.98 -2.10 27.52
CA GLY A 34 -14.87 -3.01 27.84
C GLY A 34 -15.38 -4.44 28.03
N LEU A 35 -15.63 -5.14 26.93
CA LEU A 35 -16.17 -6.50 26.96
C LEU A 35 -15.09 -7.59 26.97
N TYR A 36 -13.82 -7.22 26.80
CA TYR A 36 -12.70 -8.14 26.74
C TYR A 36 -11.62 -7.79 27.74
N ALA A 37 -11.28 -8.75 28.63
CA ALA A 37 -10.19 -8.61 29.59
C ALA A 37 -8.92 -9.26 29.02
N TYR A 38 -7.95 -8.44 28.61
CA TYR A 38 -6.67 -8.90 28.10
C TYR A 38 -5.72 -9.26 29.26
N ARG A 39 -5.56 -10.56 29.55
CA ARG A 39 -4.69 -11.02 30.62
C ARG A 39 -3.23 -10.92 30.22
N GLN A 40 -2.47 -10.07 30.94
CA GLN A 40 -1.02 -9.93 30.80
C GLN A 40 -0.32 -11.02 31.63
N ARG A 41 0.59 -11.78 31.03
CA ARG A 41 1.38 -12.83 31.69
C ARG A 41 2.85 -12.65 31.36
N GLU A 42 3.75 -12.99 32.29
CA GLU A 42 5.16 -13.19 31.99
C GLU A 42 5.31 -14.35 30.99
N GLY A 43 6.24 -14.20 30.03
CA GLY A 43 6.43 -15.19 28.95
C GLY A 43 5.36 -15.17 27.86
N SER A 44 4.45 -14.19 27.86
CA SER A 44 3.52 -14.01 26.74
C SER A 44 4.27 -13.65 25.48
N SER A 45 3.92 -14.27 24.34
CA SER A 45 4.51 -14.00 23.04
C SER A 45 4.44 -12.53 22.60
N SER A 46 3.45 -11.79 23.11
CA SER A 46 3.29 -10.36 22.84
C SER A 46 4.23 -9.46 23.66
N ARG A 47 4.96 -10.00 24.64
CA ARG A 47 5.90 -9.25 25.50
C ARG A 47 7.37 -9.49 25.17
N SER A 48 7.69 -10.56 24.46
CA SER A 48 9.07 -10.89 24.09
C SER A 48 9.29 -10.65 22.60
N TRP A 49 10.21 -9.75 22.28
CA TRP A 49 10.62 -9.54 20.91
C TRP A 49 11.56 -10.68 20.50
N THR A 50 11.02 -11.61 19.72
CA THR A 50 11.77 -12.70 19.10
C THR A 50 11.80 -12.51 17.59
N GLU A 51 12.78 -13.08 16.93
CA GLU A 51 12.86 -13.07 15.46
C GLU A 51 11.56 -13.59 14.81
N LYS A 52 11.01 -14.66 15.37
CA LYS A 52 9.73 -15.24 14.90
C LYS A 52 8.57 -14.25 15.04
N TRP A 53 8.51 -13.48 16.13
CA TRP A 53 7.47 -12.47 16.34
C TRP A 53 7.61 -11.30 15.39
N MET A 54 8.84 -10.81 15.18
CA MET A 54 9.15 -9.75 14.21
C MET A 54 8.70 -10.15 12.80
N HIS A 55 9.04 -11.36 12.39
CA HIS A 55 8.67 -11.88 11.08
C HIS A 55 7.14 -11.98 10.93
N ALA A 56 6.45 -12.57 11.90
CA ALA A 56 4.98 -12.75 11.87
C ALA A 56 4.22 -11.42 11.77
N LEU A 57 4.66 -10.39 12.51
CA LEU A 57 4.05 -9.07 12.50
C LEU A 57 4.10 -8.42 11.10
N VAL A 58 5.27 -8.49 10.47
CA VAL A 58 5.51 -7.89 9.16
C VAL A 58 4.82 -8.70 8.06
N ASP A 59 4.78 -10.00 8.20
CA ASP A 59 4.17 -10.92 7.25
C ASP A 59 2.64 -10.72 7.19
N ALA A 60 1.99 -10.65 8.35
CA ALA A 60 0.54 -10.37 8.44
C ALA A 60 0.18 -9.03 7.77
N MET A 61 1.05 -8.02 7.94
CA MET A 61 0.81 -6.71 7.33
C MET A 61 1.07 -6.71 5.82
N SER A 62 2.08 -7.46 5.36
CA SER A 62 2.36 -7.65 3.92
C SER A 62 1.18 -8.36 3.23
N GLU A 63 0.64 -9.42 3.84
CA GLU A 63 -0.54 -10.13 3.34
C GLU A 63 -1.75 -9.20 3.25
N ARG A 64 -2.00 -8.39 4.28
CA ARG A 64 -3.08 -7.39 4.29
C ARG A 64 -2.96 -6.40 3.14
N ILE A 65 -1.77 -5.83 2.93
CA ILE A 65 -1.55 -4.85 1.87
C ILE A 65 -1.74 -5.49 0.51
N THR A 66 -1.21 -6.69 0.29
CA THR A 66 -1.37 -7.43 -0.96
C THR A 66 -2.85 -7.72 -1.26
N LEU A 67 -3.60 -8.18 -0.26
CA LEU A 67 -5.04 -8.45 -0.40
C LEU A 67 -5.81 -7.18 -0.74
N LEU A 68 -5.60 -6.09 -0.01
CA LEU A 68 -6.30 -4.83 -0.23
C LEU A 68 -5.94 -4.22 -1.60
N ALA A 69 -4.67 -4.30 -2.00
CA ALA A 69 -4.22 -3.86 -3.32
C ALA A 69 -4.91 -4.64 -4.45
N SER A 70 -4.97 -5.97 -4.33
CA SER A 70 -5.61 -6.83 -5.34
C SER A 70 -7.11 -6.57 -5.50
N LEU A 71 -7.75 -6.03 -4.46
CA LEU A 71 -9.16 -5.64 -4.45
C LEU A 71 -9.38 -4.15 -4.80
N GLY A 72 -8.33 -3.40 -5.10
CA GLY A 72 -8.42 -1.98 -5.47
C GLY A 72 -8.73 -1.02 -4.33
N TYR A 73 -8.50 -1.42 -3.07
CA TYR A 73 -8.68 -0.52 -1.92
C TYR A 73 -7.55 0.49 -1.78
N PRO A 74 -7.83 1.72 -1.30
CA PRO A 74 -6.81 2.72 -0.99
C PRO A 74 -5.84 2.22 0.09
N LEU A 75 -4.54 2.36 -0.14
CA LEU A 75 -3.50 1.79 0.72
C LEU A 75 -2.84 2.79 1.67
N ASP A 76 -3.05 4.10 1.51
CA ASP A 76 -2.29 5.14 2.23
C ASP A 76 -2.26 4.95 3.75
N LYS A 77 -3.42 4.74 4.35
CA LYS A 77 -3.54 4.50 5.80
C LYS A 77 -2.87 3.18 6.23
N HIS A 78 -2.99 2.15 5.41
CA HIS A 78 -2.40 0.83 5.69
C HIS A 78 -0.88 0.86 5.56
N LEU A 79 -0.35 1.54 4.55
CA LEU A 79 1.09 1.76 4.38
C LEU A 79 1.67 2.60 5.52
N ALA A 80 0.96 3.62 6.00
CA ALA A 80 1.38 4.42 7.15
C ALA A 80 1.46 3.56 8.44
N VAL A 81 0.49 2.67 8.67
CA VAL A 81 0.53 1.72 9.79
C VAL A 81 1.68 0.74 9.62
N TYR A 82 1.86 0.20 8.41
CA TYR A 82 2.93 -0.75 8.13
C TYR A 82 4.33 -0.17 8.42
N ARG A 83 4.56 1.08 8.03
CA ARG A 83 5.82 1.78 8.37
C ARG A 83 6.05 1.88 9.87
N LYS A 84 5.03 2.32 10.61
CA LYS A 84 5.13 2.39 12.08
C LYS A 84 5.44 1.03 12.69
N MET A 85 4.86 -0.05 12.15
CA MET A 85 5.14 -1.41 12.60
C MET A 85 6.58 -1.83 12.28
N LEU A 86 7.09 -1.51 11.08
CA LEU A 86 8.50 -1.75 10.72
C LEU A 86 9.45 -0.95 11.61
N ASP A 87 9.18 0.32 11.85
CA ASP A 87 9.99 1.16 12.74
C ASP A 87 10.03 0.58 14.17
N SER A 88 8.87 0.17 14.69
CA SER A 88 8.79 -0.46 16.00
C SER A 88 9.53 -1.80 16.06
N ALA A 89 9.37 -2.65 15.02
CA ALA A 89 10.05 -3.93 14.96
C ALA A 89 11.58 -3.77 14.89
N LEU A 90 12.07 -2.85 14.08
CA LEU A 90 13.50 -2.57 13.96
C LEU A 90 14.08 -1.98 15.25
N SER A 91 13.40 -1.02 15.88
CA SER A 91 13.86 -0.43 17.14
C SER A 91 13.92 -1.46 18.27
N ASN A 92 12.90 -2.31 18.41
CA ASN A 92 12.88 -3.36 19.41
C ASN A 92 13.85 -4.50 19.08
N GLY A 93 14.03 -4.84 17.80
CA GLY A 93 15.01 -5.82 17.34
C GLY A 93 16.43 -5.38 17.67
N GLN A 94 16.76 -4.10 17.51
CA GLN A 94 18.06 -3.54 17.87
C GLN A 94 18.27 -3.59 19.39
N ALA A 95 17.25 -3.19 20.17
CA ALA A 95 17.32 -3.24 21.65
C ALA A 95 17.43 -4.68 22.19
N SER A 96 16.92 -5.67 21.45
CA SER A 96 16.94 -7.10 21.81
C SER A 96 18.12 -7.88 21.23
N THR A 97 19.14 -7.21 20.68
CA THR A 97 20.33 -7.84 20.04
C THR A 97 20.00 -8.71 18.82
N LEU A 98 18.88 -8.46 18.13
CA LEU A 98 18.47 -9.20 16.93
C LEU A 98 18.96 -8.54 15.63
N SER A 99 19.76 -7.48 15.70
CA SER A 99 20.22 -6.68 14.55
C SER A 99 21.03 -7.49 13.53
N ASP A 100 21.67 -8.57 13.94
CA ASP A 100 22.48 -9.40 13.07
C ASP A 100 21.70 -10.51 12.35
N THR A 101 20.43 -10.69 12.72
CA THR A 101 19.58 -11.73 12.12
C THR A 101 19.19 -11.39 10.67
N ASN A 102 18.95 -12.43 9.89
CA ASN A 102 18.46 -12.26 8.52
C ASN A 102 17.10 -11.57 8.48
N THR A 103 16.22 -11.89 9.41
CA THR A 103 14.91 -11.25 9.55
C THR A 103 15.06 -9.73 9.76
N TYR A 104 15.94 -9.29 10.63
CA TYR A 104 16.17 -7.85 10.84
C TYR A 104 16.65 -7.15 9.57
N LYS A 105 17.60 -7.75 8.85
CA LYS A 105 18.13 -7.21 7.58
C LYS A 105 17.04 -7.13 6.51
N GLU A 106 16.19 -8.15 6.42
CA GLU A 106 15.04 -8.16 5.51
C GLU A 106 14.03 -7.04 5.83
N LEU A 107 13.70 -6.85 7.10
CA LEU A 107 12.80 -5.76 7.53
C LEU A 107 13.39 -4.38 7.26
N ALA A 108 14.69 -4.21 7.46
CA ALA A 108 15.39 -2.97 7.13
C ALA A 108 15.33 -2.67 5.62
N ALA A 109 15.54 -3.67 4.78
CA ALA A 109 15.40 -3.55 3.33
C ALA A 109 13.97 -3.19 2.92
N LYS A 110 12.95 -3.84 3.49
CA LYS A 110 11.53 -3.50 3.27
C LYS A 110 11.23 -2.05 3.65
N LYS A 111 11.78 -1.56 4.76
CA LYS A 111 11.62 -0.15 5.17
C LYS A 111 12.19 0.81 4.14
N VAL A 112 13.38 0.54 3.61
CA VAL A 112 13.99 1.37 2.54
C VAL A 112 13.09 1.42 1.32
N VAL A 113 12.62 0.28 0.82
CA VAL A 113 11.72 0.21 -0.34
C VAL A 113 10.44 1.01 -0.09
N LEU A 114 9.79 0.82 1.07
CA LEU A 114 8.58 1.56 1.42
C LEU A 114 8.80 3.07 1.56
N SER A 115 9.97 3.51 2.02
CA SER A 115 10.28 4.93 2.09
C SER A 115 10.44 5.55 0.70
N GLN A 116 11.01 4.82 -0.24
CA GLN A 116 11.15 5.26 -1.63
C GLN A 116 9.80 5.37 -2.34
N LEU A 117 8.91 4.39 -2.17
CA LEU A 117 7.56 4.39 -2.75
C LEU A 117 6.69 5.56 -2.27
N THR A 118 7.05 6.22 -1.19
CA THR A 118 6.24 7.28 -0.56
C THR A 118 6.86 8.66 -0.60
N THR A 119 8.09 8.78 -1.07
CA THR A 119 8.73 10.07 -1.40
C THR A 119 8.20 10.63 -2.72
N GLU A 120 7.65 9.83 -3.61
CA GLU A 120 6.69 10.38 -4.53
C GLU A 120 5.50 10.88 -3.69
N LYS A 121 5.36 12.19 -3.50
CA LYS A 121 4.06 12.79 -3.23
C LYS A 121 3.11 12.04 -4.15
N THR A 122 2.18 11.29 -3.59
CA THR A 122 0.99 10.89 -4.32
C THR A 122 0.35 12.21 -4.72
N ILE A 123 0.76 12.70 -5.86
CA ILE A 123 -0.01 13.71 -6.56
C ILE A 123 -1.32 12.96 -6.73
N ASP A 124 -2.38 13.51 -6.16
CA ASP A 124 -3.73 12.95 -6.21
C ASP A 124 -4.27 13.05 -7.65
N LYS A 125 -3.41 12.71 -8.61
CA LYS A 125 -3.66 12.73 -10.04
C LYS A 125 -4.13 11.35 -10.48
N LYS A 126 -5.31 11.31 -11.02
CA LYS A 126 -5.84 10.09 -11.64
C LYS A 126 -4.96 9.72 -12.84
N ALA A 127 -4.53 8.47 -12.91
CA ALA A 127 -3.74 7.98 -14.03
C ALA A 127 -4.65 7.53 -15.18
N VAL A 128 -4.31 7.97 -16.40
CA VAL A 128 -4.95 7.52 -17.64
C VAL A 128 -3.86 6.99 -18.56
N VAL A 129 -4.02 5.75 -19.01
CA VAL A 129 -3.10 5.11 -19.95
C VAL A 129 -3.75 5.08 -21.32
N LEU A 130 -3.05 5.59 -22.33
CA LEU A 130 -3.43 5.55 -23.74
C LEU A 130 -2.37 4.76 -24.50
N ALA A 131 -2.77 4.08 -25.56
CA ALA A 131 -1.85 3.40 -26.48
C ALA A 131 -2.19 3.79 -27.92
N ALA A 132 -1.24 4.37 -28.64
CA ALA A 132 -1.43 4.80 -30.01
C ALA A 132 -0.09 4.97 -30.74
N ASN A 133 -0.11 4.93 -32.06
CA ASN A 133 0.96 5.44 -32.92
C ASN A 133 0.61 6.84 -33.43
N TYR A 134 1.55 7.52 -34.05
CA TYR A 134 1.40 8.93 -34.48
C TYR A 134 0.27 9.14 -35.52
N ALA A 135 -0.14 8.10 -36.27
CA ALA A 135 -1.26 8.19 -37.18
C ALA A 135 -2.60 8.52 -36.47
N TYR A 136 -2.69 8.23 -35.16
CA TYR A 136 -3.87 8.51 -34.32
C TYR A 136 -3.72 9.77 -33.45
N VAL A 137 -2.79 10.67 -33.78
CA VAL A 137 -2.50 11.86 -32.97
C VAL A 137 -3.73 12.72 -32.68
N GLU A 138 -4.61 12.90 -33.68
CA GLU A 138 -5.84 13.70 -33.52
C GLU A 138 -6.85 13.04 -32.58
N GLN A 139 -6.98 11.73 -32.64
CA GLN A 139 -7.84 10.96 -31.75
C GLN A 139 -7.31 10.99 -30.30
N VAL A 140 -6.01 10.83 -30.12
CA VAL A 140 -5.34 10.98 -28.82
C VAL A 140 -5.59 12.37 -28.26
N MET A 141 -5.40 13.42 -29.06
CA MET A 141 -5.65 14.80 -28.63
C MET A 141 -7.12 15.05 -28.28
N THR A 142 -8.04 14.50 -29.04
CA THR A 142 -9.47 14.61 -28.77
C THR A 142 -9.85 13.91 -27.47
N THR A 143 -9.30 12.71 -27.23
CA THR A 143 -9.50 11.96 -25.99
C THR A 143 -8.96 12.73 -24.79
N ILE A 144 -7.73 13.23 -24.86
CA ILE A 144 -7.10 14.03 -23.78
C ILE A 144 -7.94 15.29 -23.49
N LYS A 145 -8.36 16.03 -24.53
CA LYS A 145 -9.20 17.22 -24.36
C LYS A 145 -10.53 16.88 -23.69
N SER A 146 -11.19 15.80 -24.10
CA SER A 146 -12.45 15.35 -23.50
C SER A 146 -12.29 15.01 -22.04
N ILE A 147 -11.23 14.27 -21.67
CA ILE A 147 -10.94 13.91 -20.29
C ILE A 147 -10.68 15.17 -19.46
N CYS A 148 -9.84 16.09 -19.94
CA CYS A 148 -9.50 17.34 -19.25
C CYS A 148 -10.69 18.32 -19.16
N TYR A 149 -11.67 18.21 -20.03
CA TYR A 149 -12.88 19.01 -19.96
C TYR A 149 -13.71 18.72 -18.70
N HIS A 150 -13.77 17.44 -18.32
CA HIS A 150 -14.57 16.98 -17.19
C HIS A 150 -13.73 16.73 -15.91
N ASN A 151 -12.42 16.72 -15.99
CA ASN A 151 -11.54 16.35 -14.89
C ASN A 151 -10.36 17.33 -14.77
N ARG A 152 -9.76 17.34 -13.57
CA ARG A 152 -8.50 18.03 -13.25
C ARG A 152 -7.54 17.05 -12.61
N SER A 153 -6.28 17.42 -12.53
CA SER A 153 -5.24 16.63 -11.87
C SER A 153 -5.13 15.21 -12.45
N ILE A 154 -4.97 15.11 -13.76
CA ILE A 154 -4.80 13.85 -14.50
C ILE A 154 -3.33 13.68 -14.90
N ARG A 155 -2.79 12.48 -14.72
CA ARG A 155 -1.52 12.05 -15.29
C ARG A 155 -1.77 11.11 -16.45
N PHE A 156 -1.34 11.52 -17.64
CA PHE A 156 -1.46 10.72 -18.86
C PHE A 156 -0.18 9.94 -19.13
N TYR A 157 -0.33 8.66 -19.41
CA TYR A 157 0.73 7.81 -19.92
C TYR A 157 0.38 7.39 -21.35
N LEU A 158 1.25 7.71 -22.31
CA LEU A 158 1.06 7.30 -23.70
C LEU A 158 2.08 6.24 -24.08
N ILE A 159 1.61 5.02 -24.26
CA ILE A 159 2.41 3.93 -24.84
C ILE A 159 2.44 4.15 -26.35
N ASN A 160 3.62 4.44 -26.90
CA ASN A 160 3.78 4.78 -28.30
C ASN A 160 5.11 4.30 -28.87
N SER A 161 5.22 4.27 -30.20
CA SER A 161 6.46 3.89 -30.91
C SER A 161 7.08 5.02 -31.73
N ASP A 162 6.35 6.09 -32.02
CA ASP A 162 6.71 7.04 -33.09
C ASP A 162 6.25 8.50 -32.85
N PHE A 163 5.72 8.83 -31.68
CA PHE A 163 5.39 10.21 -31.35
C PHE A 163 6.67 11.05 -31.16
N PRO A 164 6.79 12.22 -31.80
CA PRO A 164 7.94 13.10 -31.65
C PRO A 164 8.04 13.68 -30.23
N ASN A 165 9.25 13.78 -29.71
CA ASN A 165 9.51 14.38 -28.37
C ASN A 165 8.95 15.82 -28.28
N GLU A 166 9.00 16.57 -29.36
CA GLU A 166 8.49 17.94 -29.43
C GLU A 166 6.97 18.01 -29.21
N TRP A 167 6.24 17.01 -29.70
CA TRP A 167 4.80 16.91 -29.46
C TRP A 167 4.48 16.76 -27.96
N PHE A 168 5.24 15.93 -27.21
CA PHE A 168 5.07 15.78 -25.76
C PHE A 168 5.33 17.08 -25.03
N LYS A 169 6.37 17.83 -25.40
CA LYS A 169 6.67 19.15 -24.79
C LYS A 169 5.51 20.13 -24.98
N GLN A 170 4.96 20.18 -26.19
CA GLN A 170 3.80 21.05 -26.48
C GLN A 170 2.54 20.60 -25.76
N LEU A 171 2.31 19.29 -25.66
CA LEU A 171 1.19 18.73 -24.92
C LEU A 171 1.28 19.07 -23.43
N ASN A 172 2.42 18.84 -22.80
CA ASN A 172 2.62 19.12 -21.37
C ASN A 172 2.35 20.60 -21.05
N LYS A 173 2.84 21.53 -21.86
CA LYS A 173 2.53 22.95 -21.71
C LYS A 173 1.04 23.27 -21.77
N ARG A 174 0.27 22.53 -22.57
CA ARG A 174 -1.20 22.67 -22.64
C ARG A 174 -1.90 22.06 -21.44
N LEU A 175 -1.37 20.97 -20.91
CA LEU A 175 -1.94 20.24 -19.76
C LEU A 175 -1.77 20.98 -18.44
N GLU A 176 -0.78 21.85 -18.30
CA GLU A 176 -0.57 22.72 -17.12
C GLU A 176 -1.83 23.49 -16.74
N ARG A 177 -2.64 23.94 -17.71
CA ARG A 177 -3.91 24.66 -17.48
C ARG A 177 -4.96 23.83 -16.75
N TYR A 178 -4.80 22.52 -16.75
CA TYR A 178 -5.71 21.56 -16.13
C TYR A 178 -5.10 20.89 -14.90
N ASP A 179 -3.95 21.39 -14.42
CA ASP A 179 -3.16 20.73 -13.38
C ASP A 179 -2.83 19.27 -13.75
N SER A 180 -2.64 18.99 -15.03
CA SER A 180 -2.45 17.66 -15.61
C SER A 180 -1.09 17.57 -16.33
N GLU A 181 -0.59 16.35 -16.51
CA GLU A 181 0.69 16.07 -17.16
C GLU A 181 0.64 14.76 -17.97
#